data_7954fc1e232071ebba18ef645a96fbe8
#
_entry.id   7954fc1e232071ebba18ef645a96fbe8
#
_cell.length_a   1.000
_cell.length_b   1.000
_cell.length_c   1.000
_cell.angle_alpha   90.00
_cell.angle_beta   90.00
_cell.angle_gamma   90.00
#
_symmetry.space_group_name_H-M   'P 1'
#
loop_
_entity.id
_entity.type
_entity.pdbx_description
1 polymer ?
#
loop_
_entity_poly.entity_id
_entity_poly.type
_entity_poly.pdbx_seq_one_letter_code
_entity_poly.pdbx_strand_id
1 'polypeptide(L)'
;RSLVGSEMCIRDSKWNARSATDYYGYDLGESSGSFHAGATWTQPLLGRSSYKIAQEQAKINTDMANNRVRMEEHQLERSVTEQYLLCLLDKAQIDFTDSVGTVIEHRIEIVRKLVANGLFKQSDLNLLMIEQEANAELHTAARQDYHTHLMDLNLLCGIDETTDVALSDISQPVRLRSDGKSSLFTEQYRLDSLNTAVALRSFNLQYKPKLDLFINGGLQVGDFSGWFRHFGLSAGVTFSWTIFDGRQKRLKERQAGWQQNTIRTYRENSEYQRNMRIKQCLSELGRYDEREKVLDNQLAQYESVLSDYGREMDAGQVSVLDYITVLRNKIQTEKDRLLLRTNKQLVIAAYNYWNW
;
A
#
# COMPACT_ATOMS: atom_id res chain seq x y z
N ARG A 1 10.82 -8.67 28.03
CA ARG A 1 11.95 -9.37 28.70
C ARG A 1 12.11 -10.72 28.03
N SER A 2 13.00 -10.81 27.06
CA SER A 2 13.43 -12.04 26.45
C SER A 2 14.31 -12.78 27.43
N LEU A 3 13.88 -13.94 27.90
CA LEU A 3 14.72 -14.89 28.62
C LEU A 3 15.66 -15.57 27.59
N VAL A 4 16.74 -14.89 27.26
CA VAL A 4 17.83 -15.51 26.52
C VAL A 4 18.61 -16.36 27.53
N GLY A 5 18.41 -17.66 27.49
CA GLY A 5 19.32 -18.59 28.15
C GLY A 5 18.72 -19.66 29.08
N SER A 6 17.43 -19.97 28.98
CA SER A 6 16.90 -21.17 29.62
C SER A 6 16.19 -22.05 28.60
N GLU A 7 16.89 -23.04 28.10
CA GLU A 7 16.25 -24.11 27.35
C GLU A 7 15.83 -25.21 28.32
N MET A 8 14.51 -25.38 28.48
CA MET A 8 13.96 -26.53 29.18
C MET A 8 13.77 -27.66 28.16
N CYS A 9 14.75 -28.55 28.06
CA CYS A 9 14.63 -29.75 27.24
C CYS A 9 13.91 -30.83 28.05
N ILE A 10 12.62 -31.03 27.77
CA ILE A 10 11.95 -32.29 28.14
C ILE A 10 12.40 -33.32 27.09
N ARG A 11 13.31 -34.22 27.45
CA ARG A 11 13.70 -35.32 26.58
C ARG A 11 12.76 -36.50 26.82
N ASP A 12 12.18 -36.96 25.72
CA ASP A 12 11.39 -38.20 25.68
C ASP A 12 12.15 -39.41 26.15
N SER A 13 11.45 -40.39 26.68
CA SER A 13 11.96 -41.67 27.13
C SER A 13 12.84 -42.32 26.06
N LYS A 14 14.13 -42.52 26.36
CA LYS A 14 14.98 -43.39 25.56
C LYS A 14 14.90 -44.80 26.09
N TRP A 15 14.39 -45.71 25.26
CA TRP A 15 14.45 -47.14 25.49
C TRP A 15 15.86 -47.63 25.21
N ASN A 16 16.63 -47.99 26.24
CA ASN A 16 17.97 -48.51 26.09
C ASN A 16 18.02 -49.98 26.55
N ALA A 17 18.09 -50.91 25.62
CA ALA A 17 18.06 -52.36 25.91
C ALA A 17 19.37 -52.94 26.45
N ARG A 18 20.48 -52.16 26.62
CA ARG A 18 21.79 -52.78 26.90
C ARG A 18 22.81 -51.90 27.67
N SER A 19 22.46 -50.86 28.38
CA SER A 19 23.46 -50.11 29.13
C SER A 19 23.02 -49.88 30.57
N ALA A 20 23.78 -50.38 31.48
CA ALA A 20 23.55 -50.26 32.93
C ALA A 20 23.98 -48.89 33.50
N THR A 21 24.58 -48.01 32.71
CA THR A 21 25.02 -46.67 33.14
C THR A 21 24.02 -45.60 32.74
N ASP A 22 23.55 -44.84 33.69
CA ASP A 22 22.64 -43.77 33.50
C ASP A 22 23.35 -42.45 33.12
N TYR A 23 22.56 -41.39 32.77
CA TYR A 23 23.04 -40.08 32.41
C TYR A 23 23.73 -39.32 33.58
N TYR A 24 23.45 -39.75 34.85
CA TYR A 24 24.01 -39.15 36.06
C TYR A 24 25.02 -40.07 36.76
N GLY A 25 25.39 -41.20 36.14
CA GLY A 25 26.37 -42.12 36.69
C GLY A 25 25.80 -43.12 37.74
N TYR A 26 24.49 -43.32 37.79
CA TYR A 26 23.86 -44.32 38.62
C TYR A 26 23.75 -45.68 37.89
N ASP A 27 23.94 -46.76 38.61
CA ASP A 27 23.67 -48.11 38.12
C ASP A 27 22.18 -48.42 38.23
N LEU A 28 21.52 -48.55 37.08
CA LEU A 28 20.07 -48.78 37.00
C LEU A 28 19.70 -50.28 37.06
N GLY A 29 20.68 -51.16 37.15
CA GLY A 29 20.45 -52.62 37.09
C GLY A 29 19.99 -53.12 35.71
N GLU A 30 19.52 -54.35 35.64
CA GLU A 30 19.02 -54.98 34.41
C GLU A 30 17.59 -54.59 34.05
N SER A 31 17.27 -53.30 33.99
CA SER A 31 15.94 -52.90 33.59
C SER A 31 15.84 -52.66 32.09
N SER A 32 14.74 -53.03 31.49
CA SER A 32 14.48 -52.93 30.06
C SER A 32 14.08 -51.54 29.58
N GLY A 33 13.98 -50.54 30.45
CA GLY A 33 13.65 -49.18 30.10
C GLY A 33 14.06 -48.19 31.19
N SER A 34 14.40 -46.95 30.81
CA SER A 34 14.66 -45.87 31.75
C SER A 34 13.86 -44.62 31.39
N PHE A 35 13.28 -43.97 32.40
CA PHE A 35 12.61 -42.69 32.27
C PHE A 35 13.55 -41.61 32.78
N HIS A 36 13.75 -40.59 31.98
CA HIS A 36 14.55 -39.43 32.32
C HIS A 36 13.70 -38.15 32.26
N ALA A 37 13.66 -37.41 33.35
CA ALA A 37 13.06 -36.09 33.41
C ALA A 37 14.03 -35.13 34.10
N GLY A 38 14.42 -34.05 33.42
CA GLY A 38 15.39 -33.12 33.97
C GLY A 38 15.31 -31.71 33.38
N ALA A 39 15.88 -30.78 34.11
CA ALA A 39 16.06 -29.42 33.67
C ALA A 39 17.55 -29.11 33.51
N THR A 40 17.91 -28.48 32.42
CA THR A 40 19.25 -27.99 32.15
C THR A 40 19.26 -26.46 32.14
N TRP A 41 20.07 -25.86 32.99
CA TRP A 41 20.35 -24.43 32.93
C TRP A 41 21.73 -24.21 32.31
N THR A 42 21.76 -23.40 31.24
CA THR A 42 23.00 -23.08 30.55
C THR A 42 23.23 -21.57 30.55
N GLN A 43 24.39 -21.14 31.02
CA GLN A 43 24.79 -19.73 31.06
C GLN A 43 26.05 -19.52 30.23
N PRO A 44 26.01 -18.75 29.11
CA PRO A 44 27.19 -18.39 28.39
C PRO A 44 28.09 -17.44 29.23
N LEU A 45 29.30 -17.84 29.48
CA LEU A 45 30.31 -17.04 30.19
C LEU A 45 31.01 -16.03 29.26
N LEU A 46 31.13 -16.38 27.97
CA LEU A 46 31.65 -15.54 26.89
C LEU A 46 30.49 -15.23 25.90
N GLY A 47 29.74 -14.18 26.11
CA GLY A 47 28.52 -13.97 25.26
C GLY A 47 28.06 -12.51 25.12
N ARG A 48 28.72 -11.50 25.74
CA ARG A 48 28.28 -10.09 25.63
C ARG A 48 28.14 -9.59 24.19
N SER A 49 28.95 -10.11 23.26
CA SER A 49 28.87 -9.72 21.85
C SER A 49 27.64 -10.29 21.13
N SER A 50 27.15 -11.47 21.50
CA SER A 50 25.94 -12.07 20.92
C SER A 50 24.69 -11.30 21.34
N TYR A 51 24.60 -10.92 22.61
CA TYR A 51 23.48 -10.09 23.11
C TYR A 51 23.41 -8.73 22.41
N LYS A 52 24.57 -8.03 22.26
CA LYS A 52 24.61 -6.74 21.55
C LYS A 52 24.17 -6.87 20.08
N ILE A 53 24.63 -7.92 19.38
CA ILE A 53 24.23 -8.16 17.99
C ILE A 53 22.76 -8.53 17.89
N ALA A 54 22.22 -9.33 18.81
CA ALA A 54 20.80 -9.64 18.87
C ALA A 54 19.95 -8.40 19.13
N GLN A 55 20.38 -7.51 20.03
CA GLN A 55 19.71 -6.23 20.30
C GLN A 55 19.74 -5.31 19.07
N GLU A 56 20.87 -5.21 18.37
CA GLU A 56 21.00 -4.45 17.13
C GLU A 56 20.11 -5.02 16.03
N GLN A 57 20.05 -6.34 15.88
CA GLN A 57 19.15 -7.00 14.94
C GLN A 57 17.69 -6.71 15.25
N ALA A 58 17.29 -6.80 16.52
CA ALA A 58 15.93 -6.49 16.95
C ALA A 58 15.56 -5.03 16.64
N LYS A 59 16.50 -4.09 16.88
CA LYS A 59 16.29 -2.68 16.53
C LYS A 59 16.12 -2.49 15.02
N ILE A 60 16.98 -3.09 14.20
CA ILE A 60 16.85 -3.00 12.72
C ILE A 60 15.51 -3.57 12.26
N ASN A 61 15.08 -4.72 12.81
CA ASN A 61 13.78 -5.30 12.47
C ASN A 61 12.62 -4.36 12.83
N THR A 62 12.69 -3.67 13.97
CA THR A 62 11.71 -2.66 14.39
C THR A 62 11.74 -1.46 13.43
N ASP A 63 12.93 -0.96 13.07
CA ASP A 63 13.08 0.17 12.14
C ASP A 63 12.56 -0.20 10.74
N MET A 64 12.79 -1.43 10.27
CA MET A 64 12.24 -1.95 9.01
C MET A 64 10.71 -2.03 9.05
N ALA A 65 10.14 -2.54 10.15
CA ALA A 65 8.69 -2.59 10.32
C ALA A 65 8.08 -1.19 10.35
N ASN A 66 8.67 -0.24 11.08
CA ASN A 66 8.22 1.14 11.13
C ASN A 66 8.32 1.84 9.76
N ASN A 67 9.40 1.60 9.01
CA ASN A 67 9.53 2.14 7.64
C ASN A 67 8.45 1.58 6.72
N ARG A 68 8.16 0.28 6.82
CA ARG A 68 7.08 -0.35 6.07
C ARG A 68 5.72 0.25 6.39
N VAL A 69 5.38 0.42 7.66
CA VAL A 69 4.13 1.08 8.09
C VAL A 69 3.99 2.46 7.45
N ARG A 70 5.04 3.29 7.51
CA ARG A 70 5.02 4.62 6.89
C ARG A 70 4.85 4.58 5.38
N MET A 71 5.43 3.60 4.70
CA MET A 71 5.24 3.43 3.26
C MET A 71 3.80 3.01 2.92
N GLU A 72 3.21 2.11 3.70
CA GLU A 72 1.81 1.69 3.54
C GLU A 72 0.83 2.85 3.84
N GLU A 73 1.08 3.64 4.90
CA GLU A 73 0.32 4.85 5.21
C GLU A 73 0.33 5.84 4.04
N HIS A 74 1.52 6.07 3.47
CA HIS A 74 1.67 6.97 2.33
C HIS A 74 1.02 6.44 1.05
N GLN A 75 1.09 5.12 0.81
CA GLN A 75 0.37 4.48 -0.29
C GLN A 75 -1.15 4.58 -0.10
N LEU A 76 -1.63 4.40 1.13
CA LEU A 76 -3.05 4.53 1.45
C LEU A 76 -3.53 5.98 1.26
N GLU A 77 -2.76 6.98 1.74
CA GLU A 77 -3.04 8.42 1.51
C GLU A 77 -3.22 8.71 0.02
N ARG A 78 -2.34 8.15 -0.81
CA ARG A 78 -2.45 8.27 -2.26
C ARG A 78 -3.74 7.62 -2.79
N SER A 79 -4.01 6.37 -2.43
CA SER A 79 -5.18 5.64 -2.92
C SER A 79 -6.49 6.32 -2.54
N VAL A 80 -6.59 6.80 -1.28
CA VAL A 80 -7.75 7.58 -0.81
C VAL A 80 -7.89 8.90 -1.58
N THR A 81 -6.78 9.60 -1.84
CA THR A 81 -6.79 10.85 -2.62
C THR A 81 -7.26 10.60 -4.05
N GLU A 82 -6.75 9.55 -4.72
CA GLU A 82 -7.14 9.18 -6.08
C GLU A 82 -8.63 8.83 -6.15
N GLN A 83 -9.13 8.01 -5.23
CA GLN A 83 -10.54 7.61 -5.18
C GLN A 83 -11.46 8.81 -4.86
N TYR A 84 -11.04 9.68 -3.96
CA TYR A 84 -11.76 10.91 -3.65
C TYR A 84 -11.91 11.85 -4.87
N LEU A 85 -10.84 11.98 -5.67
CA LEU A 85 -10.87 12.78 -6.91
C LEU A 85 -11.83 12.20 -7.96
N LEU A 86 -12.00 10.87 -8.02
CA LEU A 86 -12.99 10.23 -8.87
C LEU A 86 -14.41 10.56 -8.40
N CYS A 87 -14.70 10.49 -7.11
CA CYS A 87 -15.99 10.90 -6.57
C CYS A 87 -16.33 12.37 -6.88
N LEU A 88 -15.33 13.27 -6.81
CA LEU A 88 -15.52 14.68 -7.18
C LEU A 88 -15.81 14.85 -8.67
N LEU A 89 -15.17 14.05 -9.53
CA LEU A 89 -15.49 14.04 -10.97
C LEU A 89 -16.93 13.68 -11.22
N ASP A 90 -17.40 12.58 -10.62
CA ASP A 90 -18.78 12.10 -10.82
C ASP A 90 -19.79 13.11 -10.30
N LYS A 91 -19.53 13.71 -9.13
CA LYS A 91 -20.37 14.80 -8.60
C LYS A 91 -20.44 15.98 -9.57
N ALA A 92 -19.31 16.40 -10.14
CA ALA A 92 -19.27 17.46 -11.12
C ALA A 92 -20.02 17.08 -12.42
N GLN A 93 -20.00 15.80 -12.81
CA GLN A 93 -20.79 15.31 -13.95
C GLN A 93 -22.30 15.31 -13.65
N ILE A 94 -22.72 14.95 -12.44
CA ILE A 94 -24.12 15.03 -12.00
C ILE A 94 -24.59 16.48 -12.08
N ASP A 95 -23.89 17.41 -11.44
CA ASP A 95 -24.25 18.83 -11.42
C ASP A 95 -24.29 19.43 -12.85
N PHE A 96 -23.38 18.98 -13.72
CA PHE A 96 -23.36 19.42 -15.12
C PHE A 96 -24.55 18.87 -15.90
N THR A 97 -24.88 17.59 -15.78
CA THR A 97 -26.03 16.99 -16.49
C THR A 97 -27.37 17.54 -16.02
N ASP A 98 -27.50 17.90 -14.72
CA ASP A 98 -28.66 18.63 -14.20
C ASP A 98 -28.79 20.00 -14.85
N SER A 99 -27.70 20.75 -14.97
CA SER A 99 -27.69 22.06 -15.62
C SER A 99 -28.08 21.97 -17.09
N VAL A 100 -27.57 20.97 -17.81
CA VAL A 100 -27.94 20.70 -19.21
C VAL A 100 -29.40 20.31 -19.32
N GLY A 101 -29.90 19.45 -18.41
CA GLY A 101 -31.31 19.04 -18.36
C GLY A 101 -32.27 20.26 -18.29
N THR A 102 -31.97 21.21 -17.38
CA THR A 102 -32.73 22.46 -17.24
C THR A 102 -32.73 23.28 -18.54
N VAL A 103 -31.58 23.38 -19.24
CA VAL A 103 -31.52 24.09 -20.52
C VAL A 103 -32.37 23.41 -21.60
N ILE A 104 -32.30 22.08 -21.72
CA ILE A 104 -33.07 21.32 -22.70
C ILE A 104 -34.58 21.45 -22.40
N GLU A 105 -34.99 21.34 -21.15
CA GLU A 105 -36.37 21.46 -20.70
C GLU A 105 -36.99 22.81 -21.08
N HIS A 106 -36.25 23.89 -20.82
CA HIS A 106 -36.64 25.23 -21.23
C HIS A 106 -36.80 25.36 -22.77
N ARG A 107 -35.92 24.74 -23.55
CA ARG A 107 -36.00 24.74 -25.01
C ARG A 107 -37.21 23.92 -25.52
N ILE A 108 -37.50 22.79 -24.90
CA ILE A 108 -38.70 21.98 -25.22
C ILE A 108 -39.98 22.81 -25.06
N GLU A 109 -40.11 23.61 -23.98
CA GLU A 109 -41.25 24.47 -23.75
C GLU A 109 -41.42 25.54 -24.85
N ILE A 110 -40.34 26.16 -25.27
CA ILE A 110 -40.34 27.16 -26.34
C ILE A 110 -40.75 26.51 -27.68
N VAL A 111 -40.07 25.41 -28.07
CA VAL A 111 -40.34 24.73 -29.35
C VAL A 111 -41.75 24.15 -29.40
N ARG A 112 -42.31 23.67 -28.27
CA ARG A 112 -43.69 23.22 -28.17
C ARG A 112 -44.69 24.32 -28.55
N LYS A 113 -44.45 25.56 -28.09
CA LYS A 113 -45.28 26.73 -28.44
C LYS A 113 -45.10 27.09 -29.93
N LEU A 114 -43.92 27.01 -30.47
CA LEU A 114 -43.65 27.28 -31.89
C LEU A 114 -44.25 26.23 -32.82
N VAL A 115 -44.28 24.96 -32.42
CA VAL A 115 -44.98 23.87 -33.14
C VAL A 115 -46.49 24.12 -33.12
N ALA A 116 -47.06 24.50 -31.97
CA ALA A 116 -48.48 24.81 -31.89
C ALA A 116 -48.89 25.99 -32.79
N ASN A 117 -47.96 26.92 -33.02
CA ASN A 117 -48.17 28.06 -33.94
C ASN A 117 -47.78 27.74 -35.39
N GLY A 118 -47.40 26.51 -35.73
CA GLY A 118 -47.06 26.07 -37.08
C GLY A 118 -45.69 26.57 -37.60
N LEU A 119 -44.85 27.14 -36.73
CA LEU A 119 -43.49 27.63 -37.07
C LEU A 119 -42.45 26.51 -37.14
N PHE A 120 -42.63 25.46 -36.35
CA PHE A 120 -41.75 24.28 -36.33
C PHE A 120 -42.56 22.99 -36.56
N LYS A 121 -41.87 21.91 -36.91
CA LYS A 121 -42.48 20.60 -37.12
C LYS A 121 -42.51 19.79 -35.82
N GLN A 122 -43.43 18.85 -35.71
CA GLN A 122 -43.50 17.90 -34.60
C GLN A 122 -42.19 17.08 -34.47
N SER A 123 -41.52 16.79 -35.60
CA SER A 123 -40.20 16.12 -35.62
C SER A 123 -39.13 16.90 -34.87
N ASP A 124 -39.17 18.23 -34.89
CA ASP A 124 -38.20 19.09 -34.23
C ASP A 124 -38.36 19.03 -32.70
N LEU A 125 -39.61 19.01 -32.24
CA LEU A 125 -39.93 18.77 -30.81
C LEU A 125 -39.48 17.38 -30.38
N ASN A 126 -39.73 16.34 -31.20
CA ASN A 126 -39.31 14.97 -30.90
C ASN A 126 -37.78 14.83 -30.80
N LEU A 127 -36.99 15.57 -31.61
CA LEU A 127 -35.54 15.59 -31.51
C LEU A 127 -35.04 16.13 -30.16
N LEU A 128 -35.65 17.21 -29.65
CA LEU A 128 -35.31 17.73 -28.31
C LEU A 128 -35.74 16.77 -27.19
N MET A 129 -36.86 16.07 -27.33
CA MET A 129 -37.28 15.04 -26.34
C MET A 129 -36.29 13.86 -26.33
N ILE A 130 -35.77 13.43 -27.50
CA ILE A 130 -34.72 12.40 -27.58
C ILE A 130 -33.44 12.91 -26.87
N GLU A 131 -33.09 14.18 -27.03
CA GLU A 131 -31.89 14.76 -26.36
C GLU A 131 -32.10 14.84 -24.85
N GLN A 132 -33.33 15.12 -24.38
CA GLN A 132 -33.67 15.08 -22.95
C GLN A 132 -33.48 13.68 -22.37
N GLU A 133 -33.96 12.63 -23.05
CA GLU A 133 -33.77 11.24 -22.62
C GLU A 133 -32.29 10.84 -22.62
N ALA A 134 -31.53 11.25 -23.64
CA ALA A 134 -30.09 11.01 -23.69
C ALA A 134 -29.32 11.69 -22.51
N ASN A 135 -29.71 12.91 -22.14
CA ASN A 135 -29.14 13.58 -20.99
C ASN A 135 -29.57 12.92 -19.66
N ALA A 136 -30.80 12.44 -19.55
CA ALA A 136 -31.30 11.70 -18.36
C ALA A 136 -30.53 10.38 -18.17
N GLU A 137 -30.18 9.68 -19.25
CA GLU A 137 -29.32 8.50 -19.22
C GLU A 137 -27.93 8.83 -18.69
N LEU A 138 -27.27 9.89 -19.22
CA LEU A 138 -25.96 10.34 -18.75
C LEU A 138 -25.98 10.74 -17.27
N HIS A 139 -27.04 11.42 -16.81
CA HIS A 139 -27.21 11.75 -15.40
C HIS A 139 -27.34 10.50 -14.51
N THR A 140 -28.12 9.51 -14.96
CA THR A 140 -28.30 8.25 -14.24
C THR A 140 -26.98 7.47 -14.16
N ALA A 141 -26.23 7.40 -15.26
CA ALA A 141 -24.91 6.77 -15.30
C ALA A 141 -23.94 7.46 -14.33
N ALA A 142 -23.88 8.79 -14.34
CA ALA A 142 -23.00 9.55 -13.43
C ALA A 142 -23.36 9.31 -11.95
N ARG A 143 -24.65 9.17 -11.60
CA ARG A 143 -25.07 8.82 -10.24
C ARG A 143 -24.68 7.41 -9.85
N GLN A 144 -24.74 6.45 -10.76
CA GLN A 144 -24.28 5.07 -10.51
C GLN A 144 -22.77 5.01 -10.30
N ASP A 145 -22.00 5.72 -11.12
CA ASP A 145 -20.55 5.82 -10.99
C ASP A 145 -20.18 6.48 -9.65
N TYR A 146 -20.85 7.58 -9.28
CA TYR A 146 -20.65 8.24 -7.98
C TYR A 146 -20.89 7.28 -6.80
N HIS A 147 -22.00 6.54 -6.83
CA HIS A 147 -22.30 5.57 -5.78
C HIS A 147 -21.21 4.48 -5.67
N THR A 148 -20.76 3.95 -6.81
CA THR A 148 -19.72 2.92 -6.86
C THR A 148 -18.39 3.46 -6.32
N HIS A 149 -17.94 4.63 -6.79
CA HIS A 149 -16.69 5.22 -6.33
C HIS A 149 -16.74 5.65 -4.87
N LEU A 150 -17.92 6.07 -4.37
CA LEU A 150 -18.12 6.39 -2.96
C LEU A 150 -18.04 5.14 -2.07
N MET A 151 -18.60 4.01 -2.49
CA MET A 151 -18.45 2.74 -1.79
C MET A 151 -16.96 2.30 -1.73
N ASP A 152 -16.24 2.44 -2.84
CA ASP A 152 -14.81 2.13 -2.88
C ASP A 152 -14.00 3.06 -1.95
N LEU A 153 -14.36 4.34 -1.88
CA LEU A 153 -13.75 5.30 -0.95
C LEU A 153 -14.03 4.92 0.50
N ASN A 154 -15.28 4.56 0.84
CA ASN A 154 -15.64 4.11 2.18
C ASN A 154 -14.88 2.85 2.57
N LEU A 155 -14.75 1.89 1.65
CA LEU A 155 -13.95 0.68 1.87
C LEU A 155 -12.48 1.00 2.19
N LEU A 156 -11.85 1.92 1.45
CA LEU A 156 -10.48 2.36 1.71
C LEU A 156 -10.33 3.07 3.06
N CYS A 157 -11.37 3.79 3.51
CA CYS A 157 -11.39 4.49 4.79
C CYS A 157 -11.83 3.59 5.97
N GLY A 158 -12.24 2.35 5.71
CA GLY A 158 -12.77 1.44 6.74
C GLY A 158 -14.13 1.87 7.28
N ILE A 159 -14.92 2.58 6.47
CA ILE A 159 -16.28 3.04 6.80
C ILE A 159 -17.26 1.98 6.28
N ASP A 160 -17.98 1.37 7.18
CA ASP A 160 -19.01 0.36 6.85
C ASP A 160 -20.38 1.04 6.67
N GLU A 161 -20.47 1.89 5.66
CA GLU A 161 -21.69 2.61 5.34
C GLU A 161 -21.96 2.56 3.84
N THR A 162 -23.17 2.16 3.47
CA THR A 162 -23.61 2.02 2.07
C THR A 162 -24.49 3.17 1.61
N THR A 163 -24.81 4.12 2.51
CA THR A 163 -25.63 5.29 2.19
C THR A 163 -24.79 6.38 1.52
N ASP A 164 -25.43 7.14 0.61
CA ASP A 164 -24.78 8.27 -0.05
C ASP A 164 -24.42 9.35 0.99
N VAL A 165 -23.15 9.35 1.41
CA VAL A 165 -22.60 10.39 2.24
C VAL A 165 -22.27 11.59 1.34
N ALA A 166 -22.81 12.76 1.68
CA ALA A 166 -22.48 13.98 0.98
C ALA A 166 -21.01 14.32 1.24
N LEU A 167 -20.17 14.19 0.22
CA LEU A 167 -18.79 14.68 0.29
C LEU A 167 -18.81 16.20 0.46
N SER A 168 -18.10 16.70 1.48
CA SER A 168 -17.88 18.14 1.60
C SER A 168 -17.09 18.62 0.40
N ASP A 169 -17.53 19.71 -0.24
CA ASP A 169 -16.76 20.36 -1.29
C ASP A 169 -15.41 20.79 -0.72
N ILE A 170 -14.39 19.99 -0.99
CA ILE A 170 -13.03 20.48 -0.83
C ILE A 170 -12.77 21.39 -2.02
N SER A 171 -13.08 22.65 -1.84
CA SER A 171 -12.84 23.71 -2.82
C SER A 171 -11.35 23.94 -3.09
N GLN A 172 -10.45 23.21 -2.39
CA GLN A 172 -9.02 23.35 -2.57
C GLN A 172 -8.46 22.20 -3.40
N PRO A 173 -7.90 22.52 -4.57
CA PRO A 173 -7.19 21.53 -5.38
C PRO A 173 -6.02 20.95 -4.60
N VAL A 174 -5.67 19.71 -4.89
CA VAL A 174 -4.46 19.08 -4.36
C VAL A 174 -3.26 19.96 -4.73
N ARG A 175 -2.50 20.41 -3.73
CA ARG A 175 -1.36 21.32 -3.96
C ARG A 175 -0.09 20.52 -4.17
N LEU A 176 0.79 21.02 -5.05
CA LEU A 176 2.14 20.49 -5.21
C LEU A 176 2.93 20.66 -3.89
N ARG A 177 3.51 19.58 -3.39
CA ARG A 177 4.42 19.63 -2.23
C ARG A 177 5.78 20.15 -2.67
N SER A 178 6.36 21.10 -1.94
CA SER A 178 7.61 21.76 -2.33
C SER A 178 8.89 21.07 -1.82
N ASP A 179 8.82 20.19 -0.81
CA ASP A 179 10.00 19.72 -0.08
C ASP A 179 9.99 18.21 0.19
N GLY A 180 10.59 17.45 -0.72
CA GLY A 180 11.00 16.08 -0.46
C GLY A 180 12.42 16.02 0.12
N LYS A 181 12.62 16.24 1.43
CA LYS A 181 13.97 16.30 2.05
C LYS A 181 14.60 14.94 2.31
N SER A 182 13.86 13.87 2.43
CA SER A 182 14.40 12.52 2.64
C SER A 182 13.39 11.52 2.10
N SER A 183 13.79 10.81 1.07
CA SER A 183 12.91 9.79 0.51
C SER A 183 12.90 8.56 1.41
N LEU A 184 11.79 8.29 2.06
CA LEU A 184 11.55 7.03 2.80
C LEU A 184 11.67 5.80 1.90
N PHE A 185 11.50 5.96 0.58
CA PHE A 185 11.77 4.90 -0.41
C PHE A 185 13.23 4.44 -0.41
N THR A 186 14.19 5.33 -0.14
CA THR A 186 15.62 4.98 -0.06
C THR A 186 16.03 4.44 1.30
N GLU A 187 15.27 4.74 2.35
CA GLU A 187 15.51 4.28 3.72
C GLU A 187 15.44 2.75 3.84
N GLN A 188 14.55 2.11 3.08
CA GLN A 188 14.48 0.65 3.02
C GLN A 188 15.82 0.04 2.63
N TYR A 189 16.47 0.55 1.59
CA TYR A 189 17.77 0.02 1.13
C TYR A 189 18.89 0.25 2.16
N ARG A 190 18.84 1.35 2.92
CA ARG A 190 19.77 1.60 4.03
C ARG A 190 19.58 0.55 5.14
N LEU A 191 18.35 0.26 5.50
CA LEU A 191 18.00 -0.75 6.50
C LEU A 191 18.36 -2.17 6.04
N ASP A 192 18.11 -2.51 4.77
CA ASP A 192 18.49 -3.80 4.16
C ASP A 192 20.02 -4.00 4.18
N SER A 193 20.77 -2.93 3.91
CA SER A 193 22.24 -2.94 3.99
C SER A 193 22.71 -3.19 5.42
N LEU A 194 22.12 -2.51 6.42
CA LEU A 194 22.42 -2.73 7.84
C LEU A 194 22.07 -4.15 8.28
N ASN A 195 20.91 -4.64 7.87
CA ASN A 195 20.45 -6.00 8.16
C ASN A 195 21.43 -7.05 7.63
N THR A 196 21.90 -6.90 6.38
CA THR A 196 22.92 -7.77 5.79
C THR A 196 24.23 -7.73 6.59
N ALA A 197 24.65 -6.54 7.03
CA ALA A 197 25.88 -6.39 7.82
C ALA A 197 25.76 -7.02 9.21
N VAL A 198 24.62 -6.86 9.88
CA VAL A 198 24.38 -7.47 11.20
C VAL A 198 24.24 -8.98 11.08
N ALA A 199 23.55 -9.49 10.05
CA ALA A 199 23.46 -10.92 9.78
C ALA A 199 24.83 -11.58 9.56
N LEU A 200 25.73 -10.91 8.84
CA LEU A 200 27.11 -11.38 8.67
C LEU A 200 27.89 -11.36 10.00
N ARG A 201 27.73 -10.31 10.83
CA ARG A 201 28.33 -10.25 12.16
C ARG A 201 27.81 -11.34 13.09
N SER A 202 26.50 -11.61 13.03
CA SER A 202 25.87 -12.70 13.79
C SER A 202 26.41 -14.06 13.35
N PHE A 203 26.52 -14.30 12.04
CA PHE A 203 27.13 -15.51 11.51
C PHE A 203 28.57 -15.69 11.97
N ASN A 204 29.36 -14.61 12.01
CA ASN A 204 30.75 -14.64 12.44
C ASN A 204 30.93 -14.92 13.94
N LEU A 205 29.87 -14.83 14.77
CA LEU A 205 29.91 -15.22 16.18
C LEU A 205 30.17 -16.71 16.38
N GLN A 206 29.80 -17.59 15.45
CA GLN A 206 30.04 -19.02 15.55
C GLN A 206 31.52 -19.39 15.51
N TYR A 207 32.38 -18.51 14.98
CA TYR A 207 33.83 -18.70 14.92
C TYR A 207 34.58 -18.11 16.14
N LYS A 208 33.85 -17.48 17.07
CA LYS A 208 34.45 -17.06 18.34
C LYS A 208 34.39 -18.23 19.31
N PRO A 209 35.43 -18.38 20.18
CA PRO A 209 35.38 -19.38 21.23
C PRO A 209 34.19 -19.13 22.15
N LYS A 210 33.45 -20.19 22.49
CA LYS A 210 32.31 -20.19 23.41
C LYS A 210 32.71 -20.95 24.67
N LEU A 211 32.29 -20.42 25.80
CA LEU A 211 32.45 -21.05 27.09
C LEU A 211 31.13 -20.95 27.82
N ASP A 212 30.49 -22.08 28.02
CA ASP A 212 29.17 -22.17 28.62
C ASP A 212 29.27 -22.94 29.93
N LEU A 213 28.68 -22.39 30.99
CA LEU A 213 28.43 -23.11 32.24
C LEU A 213 27.08 -23.81 32.14
N PHE A 214 27.00 -25.08 32.44
CA PHE A 214 25.76 -25.79 32.51
C PHE A 214 25.55 -26.42 33.90
N ILE A 215 24.30 -26.46 34.31
CA ILE A 215 23.83 -27.16 35.51
C ILE A 215 22.63 -27.99 35.08
N ASN A 216 22.74 -29.29 35.24
CA ASN A 216 21.67 -30.24 34.95
C ASN A 216 21.15 -30.80 36.27
N GLY A 217 19.85 -30.84 36.45
CA GLY A 217 19.18 -31.50 37.54
C GLY A 217 18.03 -32.34 37.02
N GLY A 218 17.90 -33.57 37.49
CA GLY A 218 16.84 -34.44 36.98
C GLY A 218 16.76 -35.76 37.69
N LEU A 219 15.74 -36.50 37.31
CA LEU A 219 15.42 -37.84 37.76
C LEU A 219 15.66 -38.83 36.62
N GLN A 220 16.29 -39.95 36.97
CA GLN A 220 16.39 -41.07 36.04
C GLN A 220 15.99 -42.35 36.76
N VAL A 221 14.95 -43.00 36.32
CA VAL A 221 14.39 -44.19 36.97
C VAL A 221 14.17 -45.29 35.96
N GLY A 222 14.52 -46.52 36.33
CA GLY A 222 14.17 -47.74 35.59
C GLY A 222 12.83 -48.31 36.04
N ASP A 223 12.44 -48.05 37.29
CA ASP A 223 11.13 -48.37 37.85
C ASP A 223 10.68 -47.20 38.75
N PHE A 224 9.38 -46.93 38.78
CA PHE A 224 8.80 -45.83 39.55
C PHE A 224 8.80 -46.05 41.06
N SER A 225 9.15 -47.25 41.56
CA SER A 225 9.28 -47.49 42.97
C SER A 225 10.53 -46.79 43.53
N GLY A 226 10.32 -45.74 44.32
CA GLY A 226 11.40 -44.99 44.97
C GLY A 226 12.03 -43.87 44.15
N TRP A 227 11.29 -43.32 43.22
CA TRP A 227 11.72 -42.25 42.28
C TRP A 227 12.44 -41.06 42.92
N PHE A 228 12.10 -40.67 44.17
CA PHE A 228 12.80 -39.63 44.91
C PHE A 228 14.27 -39.90 45.25
N ARG A 229 14.70 -41.15 45.18
CA ARG A 229 16.08 -41.55 45.50
C ARG A 229 17.02 -41.46 44.29
N HIS A 230 16.47 -41.28 43.12
CA HIS A 230 17.20 -41.24 41.83
C HIS A 230 17.31 -39.82 41.25
N PHE A 231 17.44 -38.81 42.11
CA PHE A 231 17.72 -37.46 41.71
C PHE A 231 19.22 -37.25 41.52
N GLY A 232 19.60 -36.79 40.33
CA GLY A 232 20.98 -36.46 39.97
C GLY A 232 21.16 -34.95 39.72
N LEU A 233 22.30 -34.45 40.12
CA LEU A 233 22.76 -33.08 39.83
C LEU A 233 24.12 -33.16 39.21
N SER A 234 24.30 -32.50 38.03
CA SER A 234 25.61 -32.33 37.42
C SER A 234 25.83 -30.88 37.01
N ALA A 235 27.06 -30.40 37.15
CA ALA A 235 27.49 -29.12 36.70
C ALA A 235 28.82 -29.22 35.96
N GLY A 236 28.98 -28.41 34.93
CA GLY A 236 30.21 -28.44 34.17
C GLY A 236 30.37 -27.21 33.27
N VAL A 237 31.50 -27.13 32.60
CA VAL A 237 31.84 -26.08 31.67
C VAL A 237 32.09 -26.68 30.31
N THR A 238 31.43 -26.17 29.29
CA THR A 238 31.61 -26.60 27.90
C THR A 238 32.39 -25.53 27.16
N PHE A 239 33.52 -25.91 26.58
CA PHE A 239 34.30 -25.06 25.66
C PHE A 239 34.07 -25.55 24.24
N SER A 240 33.67 -24.65 23.34
CA SER A 240 33.51 -24.96 21.92
C SER A 240 34.13 -23.86 21.05
N TRP A 241 34.89 -24.28 20.05
CA TRP A 241 35.50 -23.39 19.08
C TRP A 241 35.57 -24.03 17.70
N THR A 242 35.02 -23.34 16.68
CA THR A 242 35.05 -23.78 15.29
C THR A 242 36.38 -23.36 14.67
N ILE A 243 37.31 -24.30 14.52
CA ILE A 243 38.66 -24.05 13.96
C ILE A 243 38.65 -24.23 12.44
N PHE A 244 37.89 -25.20 11.94
CA PHE A 244 37.79 -25.50 10.52
C PHE A 244 36.32 -25.62 10.11
N ASP A 245 35.95 -24.95 9.02
CA ASP A 245 34.55 -24.85 8.54
C ASP A 245 34.40 -25.17 7.06
N GLY A 246 35.38 -25.75 6.38
CA GLY A 246 35.33 -25.99 4.95
C GLY A 246 35.17 -24.74 4.08
N ARG A 247 35.66 -23.60 4.52
CA ARG A 247 35.60 -22.27 3.86
C ARG A 247 34.21 -21.62 3.87
N GLN A 248 33.28 -22.09 4.69
CA GLN A 248 31.91 -21.52 4.76
C GLN A 248 31.92 -20.03 5.12
N LYS A 249 32.80 -19.62 6.06
CA LYS A 249 32.98 -18.21 6.41
C LYS A 249 33.27 -17.35 5.20
N ARG A 250 34.25 -17.75 4.38
CA ARG A 250 34.66 -17.01 3.16
C ARG A 250 33.52 -16.94 2.12
N LEU A 251 32.75 -18.02 1.98
CA LEU A 251 31.59 -18.05 1.08
C LEU A 251 30.49 -17.11 1.57
N LYS A 252 30.23 -17.08 2.88
CA LYS A 252 29.24 -16.19 3.50
C LYS A 252 29.63 -14.72 3.40
N GLU A 253 30.91 -14.40 3.58
CA GLU A 253 31.44 -13.05 3.37
C GLU A 253 31.29 -12.60 1.92
N ARG A 254 31.59 -13.47 0.95
CA ARG A 254 31.35 -13.17 -0.48
C ARG A 254 29.86 -12.97 -0.77
N GLN A 255 28.99 -13.85 -0.25
CA GLN A 255 27.56 -13.73 -0.41
C GLN A 255 27.06 -12.38 0.12
N ALA A 256 27.46 -11.98 1.31
CA ALA A 256 27.12 -10.68 1.89
C ALA A 256 27.62 -9.51 1.03
N GLY A 257 28.86 -9.62 0.49
CA GLY A 257 29.41 -8.63 -0.43
C GLY A 257 28.56 -8.46 -1.72
N TRP A 258 28.17 -9.57 -2.35
CA TRP A 258 27.26 -9.52 -3.50
C TRP A 258 25.90 -8.92 -3.14
N GLN A 259 25.34 -9.30 -2.00
CA GLN A 259 24.06 -8.77 -1.52
C GLN A 259 24.12 -7.27 -1.27
N GLN A 260 25.21 -6.75 -0.69
CA GLN A 260 25.46 -5.32 -0.53
C GLN A 260 25.51 -4.59 -1.87
N ASN A 261 26.20 -5.15 -2.87
CA ASN A 261 26.26 -4.58 -4.21
C ASN A 261 24.86 -4.56 -4.87
N THR A 262 24.09 -5.63 -4.73
CA THR A 262 22.71 -5.71 -5.25
C THR A 262 21.82 -4.63 -4.61
N ILE A 263 21.88 -4.48 -3.28
CA ILE A 263 21.12 -3.45 -2.55
C ILE A 263 21.50 -2.04 -3.05
N ARG A 264 22.80 -1.78 -3.24
CA ARG A 264 23.27 -0.50 -3.78
C ARG A 264 22.72 -0.22 -5.18
N THR A 265 22.79 -1.20 -6.09
CA THR A 265 22.24 -1.06 -7.46
C THR A 265 20.75 -0.82 -7.45
N TYR A 266 19.98 -1.52 -6.61
CA TYR A 266 18.55 -1.29 -6.46
C TYR A 266 18.24 0.10 -5.91
N ARG A 267 19.00 0.58 -4.94
CA ARG A 267 18.85 1.94 -4.45
C ARG A 267 19.08 2.99 -5.54
N GLU A 268 20.17 2.89 -6.28
CA GLU A 268 20.52 3.79 -7.38
C GLU A 268 19.43 3.78 -8.48
N ASN A 269 18.92 2.60 -8.84
CA ASN A 269 17.84 2.46 -9.80
C ASN A 269 16.53 3.05 -9.27
N SER A 270 16.20 2.84 -8.00
CA SER A 270 14.99 3.40 -7.37
C SER A 270 15.05 4.94 -7.33
N GLU A 271 16.19 5.53 -6.99
CA GLU A 271 16.41 6.98 -7.03
C GLU A 271 16.27 7.54 -8.46
N TYR A 272 16.82 6.84 -9.45
CA TYR A 272 16.67 7.20 -10.85
C TYR A 272 15.21 7.17 -11.30
N GLN A 273 14.50 6.07 -11.03
CA GLN A 273 13.08 5.93 -11.40
C GLN A 273 12.21 7.00 -10.72
N ARG A 274 12.42 7.27 -9.42
CA ARG A 274 11.73 8.34 -8.69
C ARG A 274 11.94 9.70 -9.36
N ASN A 275 13.19 10.06 -9.65
CA ASN A 275 13.50 11.34 -10.30
C ASN A 275 12.89 11.45 -11.71
N MET A 276 12.83 10.37 -12.46
CA MET A 276 12.17 10.34 -13.77
C MET A 276 10.66 10.49 -13.64
N ARG A 277 10.01 9.84 -12.65
CA ARG A 277 8.58 10.00 -12.38
C ARG A 277 8.23 11.45 -12.01
N ILE A 278 9.01 12.08 -11.14
CA ILE A 278 8.83 13.49 -10.79
C ILE A 278 8.91 14.39 -12.03
N LYS A 279 9.94 14.20 -12.87
CA LYS A 279 10.08 14.98 -14.11
C LYS A 279 8.93 14.73 -15.09
N GLN A 280 8.46 13.49 -15.20
CA GLN A 280 7.31 13.14 -16.03
C GLN A 280 6.06 13.87 -15.56
N CYS A 281 5.73 13.82 -14.25
CA CYS A 281 4.58 14.52 -13.69
C CYS A 281 4.63 16.03 -13.99
N LEU A 282 5.79 16.68 -13.78
CA LEU A 282 5.94 18.12 -14.06
C LEU A 282 5.76 18.46 -15.55
N SER A 283 6.27 17.60 -16.45
CA SER A 283 6.08 17.78 -17.90
C SER A 283 4.61 17.59 -18.31
N GLU A 284 3.90 16.65 -17.68
CA GLU A 284 2.48 16.42 -17.93
C GLU A 284 1.63 17.60 -17.46
N LEU A 285 1.92 18.14 -16.27
CA LEU A 285 1.19 19.30 -15.74
C LEU A 285 1.23 20.49 -16.68
N GLY A 286 2.40 20.80 -17.27
CA GLY A 286 2.51 21.89 -18.25
C GLY A 286 1.61 21.68 -19.48
N ARG A 287 1.50 20.43 -19.97
CA ARG A 287 0.61 20.09 -21.09
C ARG A 287 -0.87 20.16 -20.71
N TYR A 288 -1.22 19.82 -19.46
CA TYR A 288 -2.60 19.97 -18.98
C TYR A 288 -3.03 21.42 -18.89
N ASP A 289 -2.15 22.33 -18.44
CA ASP A 289 -2.42 23.77 -18.39
C ASP A 289 -2.69 24.39 -19.77
N GLU A 290 -1.94 23.97 -20.79
CA GLU A 290 -2.14 24.41 -22.17
C GLU A 290 -3.48 23.90 -22.74
N ARG A 291 -3.78 22.61 -22.54
CA ARG A 291 -5.03 22.01 -23.01
C ARG A 291 -6.26 22.60 -22.33
N GLU A 292 -6.18 22.87 -21.01
CA GLU A 292 -7.28 23.49 -20.26
C GLU A 292 -7.66 24.86 -20.85
N LYS A 293 -6.67 25.70 -21.18
CA LYS A 293 -6.91 27.00 -21.83
C LYS A 293 -7.61 26.87 -23.19
N VAL A 294 -7.24 25.85 -23.97
CA VAL A 294 -7.89 25.61 -25.28
C VAL A 294 -9.35 25.22 -25.08
N LEU A 295 -9.63 24.29 -24.16
CA LEU A 295 -11.00 23.85 -23.87
C LEU A 295 -11.87 25.00 -23.29
N ASP A 296 -11.32 25.83 -22.38
CA ASP A 296 -12.04 26.99 -21.82
C ASP A 296 -12.40 28.00 -22.91
N ASN A 297 -11.47 28.28 -23.85
CA ASN A 297 -11.75 29.15 -24.98
C ASN A 297 -12.82 28.56 -25.93
N GLN A 298 -12.78 27.25 -26.19
CA GLN A 298 -13.74 26.55 -27.02
C GLN A 298 -15.15 26.57 -26.40
N LEU A 299 -15.24 26.34 -25.09
CA LEU A 299 -16.49 26.42 -24.32
C LEU A 299 -17.10 27.83 -24.37
N ALA A 300 -16.31 28.87 -24.19
CA ALA A 300 -16.78 30.26 -24.29
C ALA A 300 -17.36 30.55 -25.72
N GLN A 301 -16.76 29.98 -26.77
CA GLN A 301 -17.28 30.11 -28.14
C GLN A 301 -18.61 29.35 -28.29
N TYR A 302 -18.71 28.11 -27.77
CA TYR A 302 -19.98 27.36 -27.81
C TYR A 302 -21.10 28.07 -27.05
N GLU A 303 -20.80 28.71 -25.91
CA GLU A 303 -21.78 29.51 -25.15
C GLU A 303 -22.32 30.68 -25.97
N SER A 304 -21.42 31.40 -26.65
CA SER A 304 -21.83 32.51 -27.55
C SER A 304 -22.75 32.02 -28.66
N VAL A 305 -22.30 30.95 -29.38
CA VAL A 305 -23.09 30.37 -30.49
C VAL A 305 -24.45 29.84 -30.03
N LEU A 306 -24.52 29.16 -28.87
CA LEU A 306 -25.78 28.66 -28.33
C LEU A 306 -26.72 29.79 -27.92
N SER A 307 -26.17 30.89 -27.40
CA SER A 307 -26.95 32.10 -27.07
C SER A 307 -27.55 32.73 -28.33
N ASP A 308 -26.77 32.83 -29.40
CA ASP A 308 -27.23 33.36 -30.70
C ASP A 308 -28.24 32.46 -31.35
N TYR A 309 -27.94 31.17 -31.48
CA TYR A 309 -28.87 30.16 -32.02
C TYR A 309 -30.17 30.05 -31.21
N GLY A 310 -30.11 30.28 -29.90
CA GLY A 310 -31.33 30.35 -29.07
C GLY A 310 -32.24 31.49 -29.48
N ARG A 311 -31.70 32.69 -29.71
CA ARG A 311 -32.46 33.87 -30.17
C ARG A 311 -33.02 33.70 -31.61
N GLU A 312 -32.19 33.19 -32.49
CA GLU A 312 -32.56 32.94 -33.90
C GLU A 312 -33.62 31.82 -34.04
N MET A 313 -33.52 30.80 -33.18
CA MET A 313 -34.51 29.72 -33.13
C MET A 313 -35.89 30.24 -32.64
N ASP A 314 -35.88 31.14 -31.63
CA ASP A 314 -37.11 31.79 -31.14
C ASP A 314 -37.77 32.60 -32.26
N ALA A 315 -37.01 33.14 -33.20
CA ALA A 315 -37.45 33.84 -34.40
C ALA A 315 -37.77 32.91 -35.59
N GLY A 316 -37.57 31.57 -35.46
CA GLY A 316 -37.76 30.59 -36.52
C GLY A 316 -36.70 30.60 -37.62
N GLN A 317 -35.51 31.18 -37.37
CA GLN A 317 -34.46 31.36 -38.36
C GLN A 317 -33.40 30.25 -38.34
N VAL A 318 -33.23 29.56 -37.21
CA VAL A 318 -32.30 28.43 -37.05
C VAL A 318 -33.04 27.12 -36.79
N SER A 319 -32.55 26.02 -37.35
CA SER A 319 -33.17 24.70 -37.16
C SER A 319 -32.85 24.14 -35.76
N VAL A 320 -33.79 23.38 -35.22
CA VAL A 320 -33.59 22.65 -33.95
C VAL A 320 -32.38 21.71 -34.04
N LEU A 321 -32.18 21.10 -35.21
CA LEU A 321 -31.04 20.18 -35.43
C LEU A 321 -29.69 20.88 -35.30
N ASP A 322 -29.55 22.11 -35.83
CA ASP A 322 -28.30 22.88 -35.71
C ASP A 322 -28.02 23.26 -34.27
N TYR A 323 -29.07 23.70 -33.53
CA TYR A 323 -28.94 23.97 -32.09
C TYR A 323 -28.52 22.73 -31.31
N ILE A 324 -29.15 21.57 -31.51
CA ILE A 324 -28.80 20.30 -30.84
C ILE A 324 -27.37 19.90 -31.17
N THR A 325 -26.93 20.07 -32.41
CA THR A 325 -25.54 19.73 -32.82
C THR A 325 -24.51 20.54 -32.04
N VAL A 326 -24.71 21.84 -31.90
CA VAL A 326 -23.81 22.71 -31.13
C VAL A 326 -23.89 22.39 -29.64
N LEU A 327 -25.09 22.11 -29.10
CA LEU A 327 -25.28 21.71 -27.71
C LEU A 327 -24.53 20.40 -27.39
N ARG A 328 -24.63 19.39 -28.22
CA ARG A 328 -23.90 18.10 -28.09
C ARG A 328 -22.39 18.33 -28.06
N ASN A 329 -21.87 19.17 -28.97
CA ASN A 329 -20.47 19.48 -29.01
C ASN A 329 -20.01 20.21 -27.73
N LYS A 330 -20.82 21.14 -27.21
CA LYS A 330 -20.55 21.80 -25.90
C LYS A 330 -20.53 20.77 -24.76
N ILE A 331 -21.51 19.88 -24.69
CA ILE A 331 -21.60 18.82 -23.68
C ILE A 331 -20.33 17.97 -23.72
N GLN A 332 -19.92 17.52 -24.90
CA GLN A 332 -18.72 16.71 -25.03
C GLN A 332 -17.46 17.48 -24.60
N THR A 333 -17.32 18.72 -25.00
CA THR A 333 -16.16 19.56 -24.63
C THR A 333 -16.11 19.82 -23.12
N GLU A 334 -17.27 20.05 -22.45
CA GLU A 334 -17.34 20.20 -21.00
C GLU A 334 -16.96 18.92 -20.27
N LYS A 335 -17.44 17.77 -20.74
CA LYS A 335 -17.04 16.46 -20.22
C LYS A 335 -15.53 16.25 -20.34
N ASP A 336 -14.95 16.59 -21.49
CA ASP A 336 -13.50 16.51 -21.72
C ASP A 336 -12.73 17.45 -20.78
N ARG A 337 -13.27 18.64 -20.49
CA ARG A 337 -12.69 19.59 -19.52
C ARG A 337 -12.73 19.06 -18.08
N LEU A 338 -13.86 18.50 -17.64
CA LEU A 338 -13.99 17.90 -16.30
C LEU A 338 -12.98 16.77 -16.12
N LEU A 339 -12.91 15.86 -17.10
CA LEU A 339 -11.97 14.76 -17.10
C LEU A 339 -10.50 15.24 -17.09
N LEU A 340 -10.20 16.28 -17.89
CA LEU A 340 -8.85 16.86 -17.94
C LEU A 340 -8.45 17.47 -16.60
N ARG A 341 -9.35 18.20 -15.93
CA ARG A 341 -9.11 18.78 -14.59
C ARG A 341 -8.88 17.70 -13.55
N THR A 342 -9.66 16.64 -13.56
CA THR A 342 -9.47 15.51 -12.64
C THR A 342 -8.13 14.81 -12.90
N ASN A 343 -7.79 14.53 -14.16
CA ASN A 343 -6.50 13.93 -14.51
C ASN A 343 -5.31 14.82 -14.08
N LYS A 344 -5.43 16.14 -14.20
CA LYS A 344 -4.44 17.08 -13.67
C LYS A 344 -4.25 16.94 -12.16
N GLN A 345 -5.35 16.82 -11.40
CA GLN A 345 -5.28 16.60 -9.95
C GLN A 345 -4.68 15.23 -9.60
N LEU A 346 -4.97 14.19 -10.36
CA LEU A 346 -4.36 12.86 -10.21
C LEU A 346 -2.85 12.90 -10.47
N VAL A 347 -2.39 13.68 -11.46
CA VAL A 347 -0.95 13.88 -11.71
C VAL A 347 -0.28 14.65 -10.56
N ILE A 348 -0.97 15.63 -9.96
CA ILE A 348 -0.47 16.33 -8.75
C ILE A 348 -0.37 15.35 -7.56
N ALA A 349 -1.37 14.50 -7.36
CA ALA A 349 -1.33 13.46 -6.32
C ALA A 349 -0.16 12.50 -6.54
N ALA A 350 0.05 12.05 -7.78
CA ALA A 350 1.18 11.21 -8.15
C ALA A 350 2.53 11.92 -7.94
N TYR A 351 2.65 13.19 -8.30
CA TYR A 351 3.84 14.00 -8.00
C TYR A 351 4.11 14.05 -6.50
N ASN A 352 3.09 14.35 -5.69
CA ASN A 352 3.21 14.44 -4.23
C ASN A 352 3.64 13.10 -3.61
N TYR A 353 3.15 11.98 -4.16
CA TYR A 353 3.58 10.64 -3.75
C TYR A 353 5.08 10.42 -3.98
N TRP A 354 5.59 10.76 -5.17
CA TRP A 354 7.00 10.56 -5.49
C TRP A 354 7.92 11.60 -4.86
N ASN A 355 7.41 12.78 -4.54
CA ASN A 355 8.17 13.89 -3.92
C ASN A 355 8.04 13.92 -2.40
N TRP A 356 7.88 12.76 -1.80
CA TRP A 356 7.71 12.57 -0.36
C TRP A 356 9.04 12.47 0.40
#